data_a1e6fbb27316e9ce2d192db81bb389d4
#
_entry.id   a1e6fbb27316e9ce2d192db81bb389d4
#
_cell.length_a   1.000
_cell.length_b   1.000
_cell.length_c   1.000
_cell.angle_alpha   90.00
_cell.angle_beta   90.00
_cell.angle_gamma   90.00
#
_symmetry.space_group_name_H-M   'P 1'
#
loop_
_entity.id
_entity.type
_entity.pdbx_description
1 polymer ?
#
loop_
_entity_poly.entity_id
_entity_poly.type
_entity_poly.pdbx_seq_one_letter_code
_entity_poly.pdbx_strand_id
1 'polypeptide(L)'
;CDSKTLTIKAYPEENVVLSSGISLNLKWEKYKKGIMRASVSGNPIMDMLIVNGNIRHMARFPNYDKEAVRFNGTSALATDPARVKKWKNPEGGYLHAMHKHDWGDFHYRIIGKTPKGELQLEGGWQNNRPMGIHKENRMVENIFEELDAPGEWYYNQDEGWLYYYPLPEENINEATFETPQLKHLIEIVGKESAPVKNVTIEGIELTQTVRTFMEDYEPLLRSDWPIYRGGAVIFRRTENCILHDCYIHNVGGNGIF
;
A
#
# COMPACT_ATOMS: atom_id res chain seq x y z
N CYS A 1 35.75 -16.16 19.44
CA CYS A 1 36.04 -15.05 18.52
C CYS A 1 35.03 -13.95 18.67
N ASP A 2 35.55 -12.80 18.87
CA ASP A 2 34.96 -11.60 19.42
C ASP A 2 33.64 -11.19 18.80
N SER A 3 32.65 -11.16 19.65
CA SER A 3 31.32 -10.64 19.35
C SER A 3 31.35 -9.10 19.26
N LYS A 4 31.91 -8.58 18.16
CA LYS A 4 31.73 -7.16 17.88
C LYS A 4 30.25 -6.92 17.65
N THR A 5 29.66 -6.08 18.46
CA THR A 5 28.27 -5.64 18.30
C THR A 5 28.25 -4.35 17.49
N LEU A 6 27.40 -4.29 16.48
CA LEU A 6 27.05 -3.05 15.80
C LEU A 6 25.74 -2.52 16.39
N THR A 7 25.76 -1.32 16.94
CA THR A 7 24.54 -0.65 17.39
C THR A 7 24.25 0.56 16.52
N ILE A 8 23.06 0.60 15.94
CA ILE A 8 22.53 1.73 15.19
C ILE A 8 21.37 2.28 16.03
N LYS A 9 21.51 3.52 16.50
CA LYS A 9 20.49 4.12 17.36
C LYS A 9 20.36 5.62 17.18
N ALA A 10 19.20 6.14 17.56
CA ALA A 10 18.99 7.57 17.68
C ALA A 10 20.00 8.16 18.68
N TYR A 11 20.48 9.37 18.40
CA TYR A 11 21.24 10.11 19.39
C TYR A 11 20.31 10.51 20.56
N PRO A 12 20.80 10.56 21.80
CA PRO A 12 19.94 10.91 22.94
C PRO A 12 19.14 12.19 22.68
N GLU A 13 17.85 12.14 23.00
CA GLU A 13 16.88 13.24 22.83
C GLU A 13 16.55 13.62 21.38
N GLU A 14 17.06 12.90 20.39
CA GLU A 14 16.68 13.10 18.99
C GLU A 14 15.60 12.11 18.54
N ASN A 15 14.63 12.61 17.78
CA ASN A 15 13.66 11.78 17.09
C ASN A 15 14.18 11.50 15.66
N VAL A 16 14.68 10.28 15.45
CA VAL A 16 15.24 9.87 14.15
C VAL A 16 14.19 9.10 13.37
N VAL A 17 13.84 9.60 12.19
CA VAL A 17 12.89 8.99 11.28
C VAL A 17 13.60 8.45 10.04
N LEU A 18 13.46 7.17 9.78
CA LEU A 18 13.87 6.53 8.54
C LEU A 18 12.62 6.28 7.67
N SER A 19 12.54 6.98 6.56
CA SER A 19 11.41 6.94 5.64
C SER A 19 11.87 6.73 4.20
N SER A 20 11.06 6.05 3.40
CA SER A 20 11.23 6.04 1.94
C SER A 20 10.35 7.06 1.23
N GLY A 21 9.60 7.84 1.96
CA GLY A 21 8.75 8.90 1.40
C GLY A 21 9.57 9.99 0.74
N ILE A 22 9.21 10.33 -0.47
CA ILE A 22 9.70 11.54 -1.14
C ILE A 22 8.62 12.61 -1.16
N SER A 23 9.02 13.85 -0.93
CA SER A 23 8.10 14.99 -1.01
C SER A 23 7.75 15.30 -2.47
N LEU A 24 6.46 15.49 -2.72
CA LEU A 24 5.94 15.89 -4.03
C LEU A 24 5.79 17.42 -4.08
N ASN A 25 6.47 18.04 -5.03
CA ASN A 25 6.32 19.49 -5.26
C ASN A 25 5.17 19.73 -6.22
N LEU A 26 3.97 19.97 -5.67
CA LEU A 26 2.72 20.02 -6.39
C LEU A 26 2.22 21.46 -6.53
N LYS A 27 1.82 21.84 -7.75
CA LYS A 27 1.10 23.08 -8.02
C LYS A 27 -0.34 22.74 -8.34
N TRP A 28 -1.20 22.97 -7.38
CA TRP A 28 -2.59 22.58 -7.45
C TRP A 28 -3.41 23.55 -8.30
N GLU A 29 -4.27 23.00 -9.14
CA GLU A 29 -5.30 23.73 -9.86
C GLU A 29 -6.68 23.08 -9.64
N LYS A 30 -7.73 23.87 -9.74
CA LYS A 30 -9.10 23.37 -9.63
C LYS A 30 -9.43 22.48 -10.84
N TYR A 31 -10.02 21.33 -10.57
CA TYR A 31 -10.52 20.45 -11.62
C TYR A 31 -12.04 20.50 -11.72
N LYS A 32 -12.76 19.73 -10.92
CA LYS A 32 -14.23 19.73 -10.89
C LYS A 32 -14.76 19.21 -9.55
N LYS A 33 -15.94 19.64 -9.15
CA LYS A 33 -16.67 19.12 -7.97
C LYS A 33 -15.81 19.08 -6.68
N GLY A 34 -14.98 20.07 -6.44
CA GLY A 34 -14.09 20.10 -5.27
C GLY A 34 -12.77 19.34 -5.44
N ILE A 35 -12.62 18.55 -6.50
CA ILE A 35 -11.37 17.86 -6.81
C ILE A 35 -10.36 18.88 -7.32
N MET A 36 -9.13 18.75 -6.82
CA MET A 36 -7.95 19.48 -7.29
C MET A 36 -7.08 18.53 -8.10
N ARG A 37 -6.22 19.08 -8.97
CA ARG A 37 -5.20 18.29 -9.67
C ARG A 37 -3.87 19.02 -9.72
N ALA A 38 -2.81 18.25 -9.81
CA ALA A 38 -1.45 18.76 -10.00
C ALA A 38 -0.66 17.81 -10.89
N SER A 39 0.27 18.33 -11.69
CA SER A 39 1.19 17.46 -12.41
C SER A 39 2.28 16.96 -11.48
N VAL A 40 2.65 15.69 -11.62
CA VAL A 40 3.73 15.04 -10.88
C VAL A 40 4.92 14.90 -11.79
N SER A 41 6.06 15.45 -11.37
CA SER A 41 7.32 15.32 -12.11
C SER A 41 8.17 14.17 -11.60
N GLY A 42 9.09 13.66 -12.44
CA GLY A 42 10.07 12.64 -12.01
C GLY A 42 9.57 11.21 -12.04
N ASN A 43 8.32 10.96 -12.41
CA ASN A 43 7.71 9.63 -12.49
C ASN A 43 7.93 8.74 -11.24
N PRO A 44 7.60 9.23 -10.02
CA PRO A 44 7.75 8.44 -8.81
C PRO A 44 6.77 7.27 -8.79
N ILE A 45 7.04 6.30 -7.90
CA ILE A 45 6.05 5.28 -7.58
C ILE A 45 4.88 5.98 -6.87
N MET A 46 3.68 5.91 -7.46
CA MET A 46 2.45 6.48 -6.90
C MET A 46 1.53 5.36 -6.42
N ASP A 47 1.96 4.67 -5.37
CA ASP A 47 1.25 3.53 -4.79
C ASP A 47 0.53 3.88 -3.48
N MET A 48 1.07 4.83 -2.74
CA MET A 48 0.45 5.41 -1.54
C MET A 48 0.61 6.93 -1.59
N LEU A 49 -0.36 7.65 -1.05
CA LEU A 49 -0.26 9.09 -0.84
C LEU A 49 -0.37 9.39 0.65
N ILE A 50 0.62 10.09 1.17
CA ILE A 50 0.64 10.57 2.54
C ILE A 50 0.48 12.09 2.51
N VAL A 51 -0.52 12.59 3.21
CA VAL A 51 -0.79 14.02 3.32
C VAL A 51 -0.74 14.43 4.78
N ASN A 52 0.16 15.35 5.11
CA ASN A 52 0.41 15.77 6.49
C ASN A 52 0.65 14.58 7.44
N GLY A 53 1.46 13.60 7.00
CA GLY A 53 1.80 12.38 7.76
C GLY A 53 0.69 11.32 7.80
N ASN A 54 -0.46 11.53 7.16
CA ASN A 54 -1.59 10.61 7.17
C ASN A 54 -1.79 9.96 5.80
N ILE A 55 -1.97 8.63 5.77
CA ILE A 55 -2.31 7.90 4.55
C ILE A 55 -3.67 8.38 4.05
N ARG A 56 -3.74 8.66 2.74
CA ARG A 56 -4.98 8.92 2.01
C ARG A 56 -5.37 7.72 1.16
N HIS A 57 -6.66 7.51 0.99
CA HIS A 57 -7.18 6.37 0.24
C HIS A 57 -7.19 6.66 -1.26
N MET A 58 -6.84 5.68 -2.08
CA MET A 58 -7.12 5.76 -3.50
C MET A 58 -8.63 5.89 -3.73
N ALA A 59 -9.02 6.57 -4.80
CA ALA A 59 -10.40 6.61 -5.27
C ALA A 59 -11.00 5.21 -5.32
N ARG A 60 -12.05 4.94 -4.54
CA ARG A 60 -12.50 3.57 -4.24
C ARG A 60 -14.01 3.43 -4.21
N PHE A 61 -14.48 2.21 -4.42
CA PHE A 61 -15.86 1.85 -4.15
C PHE A 61 -15.97 0.51 -3.40
N PRO A 62 -16.78 0.44 -2.31
CA PRO A 62 -17.42 1.61 -1.65
C PRO A 62 -16.39 2.53 -1.00
N ASN A 63 -16.83 3.75 -0.69
CA ASN A 63 -16.01 4.74 0.01
C ASN A 63 -15.55 4.20 1.36
N TYR A 64 -14.44 4.74 1.86
CA TYR A 64 -13.86 4.33 3.12
C TYR A 64 -14.83 4.54 4.29
N ASP A 65 -15.00 3.49 5.06
CA ASP A 65 -15.76 3.49 6.31
C ASP A 65 -14.92 2.84 7.41
N LYS A 66 -14.45 3.64 8.35
CA LYS A 66 -13.60 3.16 9.46
C LYS A 66 -14.27 2.12 10.36
N GLU A 67 -15.59 2.09 10.39
CA GLU A 67 -16.37 1.16 11.22
C GLU A 67 -16.60 -0.18 10.51
N ALA A 68 -16.36 -0.26 9.20
CA ALA A 68 -16.55 -1.49 8.45
C ALA A 68 -15.39 -2.47 8.68
N VAL A 69 -15.73 -3.71 9.02
CA VAL A 69 -14.77 -4.73 9.45
C VAL A 69 -13.84 -5.19 8.32
N ARG A 70 -14.35 -5.28 7.08
CA ARG A 70 -13.57 -5.81 5.95
C ARG A 70 -13.21 -4.68 4.98
N PHE A 71 -11.93 -4.54 4.67
CA PHE A 71 -11.37 -3.54 3.76
C PHE A 71 -11.89 -2.12 4.01
N ASN A 72 -12.38 -1.82 5.23
CA ASN A 72 -13.04 -0.55 5.55
C ASN A 72 -14.15 -0.18 4.53
N GLY A 73 -14.95 -1.15 4.19
CA GLY A 73 -16.09 -1.03 3.26
C GLY A 73 -16.01 -2.04 2.11
N THR A 74 -17.10 -2.80 1.96
CA THR A 74 -17.26 -3.80 0.89
C THR A 74 -18.66 -3.74 0.29
N SER A 75 -18.80 -4.18 -0.96
CA SER A 75 -20.10 -4.24 -1.65
C SER A 75 -20.08 -5.26 -2.77
N ALA A 76 -21.19 -5.99 -2.94
CA ALA A 76 -21.44 -6.79 -4.13
C ALA A 76 -21.39 -5.96 -5.43
N LEU A 77 -21.74 -4.67 -5.32
CA LEU A 77 -21.78 -3.74 -6.46
C LEU A 77 -20.37 -3.29 -6.92
N ALA A 78 -19.31 -3.62 -6.19
CA ALA A 78 -17.94 -3.23 -6.57
C ALA A 78 -17.52 -3.76 -7.94
N THR A 79 -18.08 -4.89 -8.37
CA THR A 79 -17.83 -5.49 -9.69
C THR A 79 -19.11 -5.62 -10.53
N ASP A 80 -20.15 -4.86 -10.21
CA ASP A 80 -21.38 -4.86 -11.00
C ASP A 80 -21.13 -4.36 -12.42
N PRO A 81 -21.56 -5.09 -13.46
CA PRO A 81 -21.33 -4.70 -14.85
C PRO A 81 -21.87 -3.31 -15.23
N ALA A 82 -22.96 -2.86 -14.60
CA ALA A 82 -23.51 -1.54 -14.87
C ALA A 82 -22.61 -0.43 -14.27
N ARG A 83 -21.91 -0.71 -13.16
CA ARG A 83 -20.87 0.18 -12.60
C ARG A 83 -19.63 0.15 -13.48
N VAL A 84 -19.07 -1.02 -13.74
CA VAL A 84 -17.83 -1.20 -14.51
C VAL A 84 -17.92 -0.58 -15.91
N LYS A 85 -19.07 -0.62 -16.56
CA LYS A 85 -19.29 0.03 -17.87
C LYS A 85 -19.06 1.55 -17.83
N LYS A 86 -19.30 2.20 -16.69
CA LYS A 86 -19.13 3.66 -16.53
C LYS A 86 -17.66 4.07 -16.46
N TRP A 87 -16.77 3.20 -16.03
CA TRP A 87 -15.35 3.49 -15.95
C TRP A 87 -14.77 3.57 -17.36
N LYS A 88 -14.09 4.63 -17.68
CA LYS A 88 -13.48 4.82 -19.01
C LYS A 88 -12.28 3.89 -19.20
N ASN A 89 -11.33 4.01 -18.29
CA ASN A 89 -10.13 3.18 -18.25
C ASN A 89 -9.88 2.70 -16.82
N PRO A 90 -10.31 1.47 -16.45
CA PRO A 90 -10.06 0.92 -15.13
C PRO A 90 -8.70 0.22 -15.02
N GLU A 91 -7.90 0.18 -16.08
CA GLU A 91 -6.58 -0.44 -16.09
C GLU A 91 -5.66 0.21 -15.03
N GLY A 92 -4.93 -0.60 -14.28
CA GLY A 92 -4.13 -0.15 -13.15
C GLY A 92 -4.90 0.01 -11.84
N GLY A 93 -6.22 -0.16 -11.85
CA GLY A 93 -7.01 -0.29 -10.62
C GLY A 93 -6.82 -1.64 -9.95
N TYR A 94 -7.36 -1.79 -8.74
CA TYR A 94 -7.28 -3.02 -7.96
C TYR A 94 -8.66 -3.51 -7.54
N LEU A 95 -8.83 -4.82 -7.49
CA LEU A 95 -9.93 -5.50 -6.84
C LEU A 95 -9.39 -6.24 -5.62
N HIS A 96 -9.93 -5.92 -4.47
CA HIS A 96 -9.71 -6.63 -3.22
C HIS A 96 -10.96 -7.40 -2.86
N ALA A 97 -10.82 -8.68 -2.54
CA ALA A 97 -11.97 -9.50 -2.20
C ALA A 97 -11.60 -10.54 -1.15
N MET A 98 -12.53 -10.83 -0.24
CA MET A 98 -12.38 -11.99 0.63
C MET A 98 -12.50 -13.28 -0.19
N HIS A 99 -11.88 -14.34 0.30
CA HIS A 99 -12.16 -15.69 -0.14
C HIS A 99 -13.65 -16.02 0.07
N LYS A 100 -14.22 -16.87 -0.76
CA LYS A 100 -15.66 -17.25 -0.73
C LYS A 100 -16.19 -17.62 0.67
N HIS A 101 -15.34 -18.16 1.54
CA HIS A 101 -15.67 -18.54 2.92
C HIS A 101 -14.98 -17.67 3.96
N ASP A 102 -14.51 -16.48 3.57
CA ASP A 102 -13.79 -15.53 4.42
C ASP A 102 -12.47 -16.10 5.04
N TRP A 103 -11.86 -17.06 4.39
CA TRP A 103 -10.58 -17.67 4.82
C TRP A 103 -9.36 -16.92 4.25
N GLY A 104 -9.34 -15.63 4.37
CA GLY A 104 -8.31 -14.74 3.82
C GLY A 104 -8.84 -13.95 2.64
N ASP A 105 -7.93 -13.36 1.92
CA ASP A 105 -8.24 -12.42 0.85
C ASP A 105 -7.55 -12.80 -0.46
N PHE A 106 -7.99 -12.10 -1.49
CA PHE A 106 -7.39 -12.08 -2.82
C PHE A 106 -7.24 -10.63 -3.25
N HIS A 107 -6.14 -10.34 -3.92
CA HIS A 107 -5.89 -9.06 -4.55
C HIS A 107 -5.62 -9.26 -6.03
N TYR A 108 -6.23 -8.42 -6.84
CA TYR A 108 -6.10 -8.47 -8.28
C TYR A 108 -5.79 -7.08 -8.82
N ARG A 109 -4.90 -7.01 -9.80
CA ARG A 109 -4.79 -5.85 -10.67
C ARG A 109 -5.85 -5.94 -11.75
N ILE A 110 -6.52 -4.86 -12.03
CA ILE A 110 -7.42 -4.73 -13.16
C ILE A 110 -6.55 -4.42 -14.40
N ILE A 111 -6.59 -5.31 -15.37
CA ILE A 111 -5.86 -5.19 -16.65
C ILE A 111 -6.77 -4.82 -17.81
N GLY A 112 -8.02 -4.55 -17.53
CA GLY A 112 -8.99 -4.12 -18.51
C GLY A 112 -10.42 -4.51 -18.15
N LYS A 113 -11.32 -4.28 -19.10
CA LYS A 113 -12.73 -4.70 -19.02
C LYS A 113 -13.27 -5.12 -20.37
N THR A 114 -14.28 -5.99 -20.38
CA THR A 114 -15.02 -6.36 -21.57
C THR A 114 -16.11 -5.31 -21.89
N PRO A 115 -16.64 -5.27 -23.13
CA PRO A 115 -17.80 -4.44 -23.48
C PRO A 115 -19.06 -4.77 -22.64
N LYS A 116 -19.14 -5.97 -22.07
CA LYS A 116 -20.22 -6.39 -21.17
C LYS A 116 -20.06 -5.83 -19.76
N GLY A 117 -18.90 -5.24 -19.41
CA GLY A 117 -18.61 -4.72 -18.08
C GLY A 117 -18.05 -5.78 -17.14
N GLU A 118 -17.43 -6.81 -17.66
CA GLU A 118 -16.70 -7.80 -16.87
C GLU A 118 -15.25 -7.37 -16.75
N LEU A 119 -14.68 -7.43 -15.54
CA LEU A 119 -13.28 -7.10 -15.29
C LEU A 119 -12.35 -8.19 -15.83
N GLN A 120 -11.26 -7.78 -16.41
CA GLN A 120 -10.10 -8.62 -16.70
C GLN A 120 -9.08 -8.42 -15.59
N LEU A 121 -8.68 -9.51 -14.95
CA LEU A 121 -7.94 -9.49 -13.68
C LEU A 121 -6.66 -10.32 -13.78
N GLU A 122 -5.61 -9.81 -13.15
CA GLU A 122 -4.34 -10.50 -12.92
C GLU A 122 -4.06 -10.53 -11.42
N GLY A 123 -3.71 -11.70 -10.86
CA GLY A 123 -3.43 -11.84 -9.43
C GLY A 123 -4.21 -12.96 -8.77
N GLY A 124 -4.55 -12.77 -7.50
CA GLY A 124 -5.30 -13.76 -6.72
C GLY A 124 -4.44 -14.89 -6.18
N TRP A 125 -3.12 -14.68 -6.01
CA TRP A 125 -2.18 -15.69 -5.51
C TRP A 125 -1.94 -15.63 -3.99
N GLN A 126 -2.69 -14.80 -3.26
CA GLN A 126 -2.55 -14.63 -1.81
C GLN A 126 -3.19 -15.77 -1.00
N ASN A 127 -3.91 -16.67 -1.68
CA ASN A 127 -4.57 -17.79 -1.04
C ASN A 127 -4.50 -19.04 -1.95
N ASN A 128 -4.20 -20.21 -1.36
CA ASN A 128 -4.04 -21.48 -2.09
C ASN A 128 -5.37 -22.17 -2.41
N ARG A 129 -6.50 -21.66 -1.91
CA ARG A 129 -7.81 -22.30 -2.11
C ARG A 129 -8.50 -21.81 -3.38
N PRO A 130 -8.68 -22.64 -4.39
CA PRO A 130 -9.25 -22.24 -5.68
C PRO A 130 -10.79 -22.16 -5.64
N MET A 131 -11.38 -21.61 -4.59
CA MET A 131 -12.84 -21.56 -4.40
C MET A 131 -13.47 -20.25 -4.85
N GLY A 132 -12.69 -19.33 -5.36
CA GLY A 132 -13.14 -18.03 -5.84
C GLY A 132 -13.38 -17.00 -4.76
N ILE A 133 -13.70 -15.80 -5.20
CA ILE A 133 -13.89 -14.62 -4.35
C ILE A 133 -15.29 -14.56 -3.75
N HIS A 134 -15.42 -13.91 -2.60
CA HIS A 134 -16.69 -13.66 -1.94
C HIS A 134 -17.60 -12.76 -2.79
N LYS A 135 -18.90 -13.04 -2.80
CA LYS A 135 -19.86 -12.30 -3.63
C LYS A 135 -20.08 -10.86 -3.16
N GLU A 136 -19.97 -10.60 -1.86
CA GLU A 136 -20.29 -9.32 -1.24
C GLU A 136 -19.04 -8.63 -0.68
N ASN A 137 -18.13 -9.40 -0.03
CA ASN A 137 -16.97 -8.86 0.66
C ASN A 137 -15.86 -8.53 -0.34
N ARG A 138 -16.05 -7.48 -1.13
CA ARG A 138 -15.11 -6.98 -2.13
C ARG A 138 -15.21 -5.47 -2.30
N MET A 139 -14.11 -4.87 -2.71
CA MET A 139 -14.01 -3.46 -3.05
C MET A 139 -13.05 -3.26 -4.22
N VAL A 140 -13.17 -2.13 -4.88
CA VAL A 140 -12.22 -1.70 -5.91
C VAL A 140 -11.58 -0.37 -5.51
N GLU A 141 -10.35 -0.14 -5.95
CA GLU A 141 -9.66 1.12 -5.74
C GLU A 141 -8.80 1.50 -6.95
N ASN A 142 -8.28 2.73 -6.93
CA ASN A 142 -7.56 3.37 -8.03
C ASN A 142 -8.40 3.43 -9.31
N ILE A 143 -9.64 3.85 -9.17
CA ILE A 143 -10.59 4.06 -10.28
C ILE A 143 -10.98 5.53 -10.32
N PHE A 144 -10.70 6.21 -11.43
CA PHE A 144 -10.94 7.65 -11.54
C PHE A 144 -12.40 8.06 -11.33
N GLU A 145 -13.35 7.29 -11.84
CA GLU A 145 -14.78 7.58 -11.73
C GLU A 145 -15.32 7.37 -10.31
N GLU A 146 -14.56 6.72 -9.45
CA GLU A 146 -14.90 6.54 -8.03
C GLU A 146 -14.21 7.58 -7.12
N LEU A 147 -13.58 8.61 -7.70
CA LEU A 147 -13.04 9.74 -6.96
C LEU A 147 -14.18 10.70 -6.58
N ASP A 148 -14.90 10.41 -5.50
CA ASP A 148 -16.10 11.12 -5.12
C ASP A 148 -16.25 11.45 -3.62
N ALA A 149 -15.27 11.06 -2.79
CA ALA A 149 -15.25 11.34 -1.37
C ALA A 149 -14.01 12.15 -0.95
N PRO A 150 -14.14 13.09 0.05
CA PRO A 150 -13.00 13.80 0.59
C PRO A 150 -11.92 12.87 1.15
N GLY A 151 -10.66 13.21 0.90
CA GLY A 151 -9.49 12.40 1.29
C GLY A 151 -9.10 11.32 0.27
N GLU A 152 -9.85 11.17 -0.80
CA GLU A 152 -9.51 10.26 -1.88
C GLU A 152 -8.60 10.90 -2.93
N TRP A 153 -7.80 10.05 -3.58
CA TRP A 153 -6.90 10.44 -4.65
C TRP A 153 -6.86 9.42 -5.78
N TYR A 154 -6.45 9.90 -6.96
CA TYR A 154 -6.20 9.08 -8.14
C TYR A 154 -5.00 9.64 -8.90
N TYR A 155 -4.12 8.77 -9.37
CA TYR A 155 -3.00 9.14 -10.21
C TYR A 155 -3.15 8.57 -11.62
N ASN A 156 -3.22 9.45 -12.60
CA ASN A 156 -3.15 9.07 -14.01
C ASN A 156 -1.69 9.00 -14.43
N GLN A 157 -1.15 7.80 -14.48
CA GLN A 157 0.26 7.57 -14.79
C GLN A 157 0.62 7.98 -16.22
N ASP A 158 -0.29 7.79 -17.19
CA ASP A 158 -0.04 8.10 -18.60
C ASP A 158 0.09 9.60 -18.83
N GLU A 159 -0.68 10.38 -18.12
CA GLU A 159 -0.70 11.84 -18.24
C GLU A 159 0.13 12.56 -17.17
N GLY A 160 0.59 11.85 -16.13
CA GLY A 160 1.32 12.40 -15.01
C GLY A 160 0.51 13.34 -14.12
N TRP A 161 -0.82 13.15 -14.04
CA TRP A 161 -1.71 13.98 -13.22
C TRP A 161 -2.13 13.26 -11.94
N LEU A 162 -1.88 13.90 -10.79
CA LEU A 162 -2.46 13.53 -9.51
C LEU A 162 -3.75 14.33 -9.30
N TYR A 163 -4.84 13.62 -9.02
CA TYR A 163 -6.13 14.16 -8.65
C TYR A 163 -6.36 13.86 -7.17
N TYR A 164 -6.80 14.86 -6.43
CA TYR A 164 -7.04 14.76 -4.99
C TYR A 164 -8.33 15.50 -4.62
N TYR A 165 -9.16 14.88 -3.79
CA TYR A 165 -10.30 15.51 -3.20
C TYR A 165 -9.95 15.92 -1.76
N PRO A 166 -9.59 17.19 -1.48
CA PRO A 166 -9.15 17.61 -0.16
C PRO A 166 -10.21 17.39 0.90
N LEU A 167 -9.77 17.14 2.14
CA LEU A 167 -10.65 17.18 3.30
C LEU A 167 -11.17 18.64 3.50
N PRO A 168 -12.37 18.81 4.08
CA PRO A 168 -12.96 20.16 4.25
C PRO A 168 -12.07 21.15 5.02
N GLU A 169 -11.31 20.65 6.01
CA GLU A 169 -10.43 21.43 6.87
C GLU A 169 -8.99 21.58 6.33
N GLU A 170 -8.69 20.98 5.18
CA GLU A 170 -7.33 20.87 4.67
C GLU A 170 -6.96 22.04 3.75
N ASN A 171 -5.93 22.82 4.13
CA ASN A 171 -5.33 23.80 3.25
C ASN A 171 -4.34 23.12 2.29
N ILE A 172 -4.80 22.80 1.09
CA ILE A 172 -4.03 22.05 0.11
C ILE A 172 -2.71 22.71 -0.31
N ASN A 173 -2.61 24.04 -0.20
CA ASN A 173 -1.39 24.78 -0.56
C ASN A 173 -0.33 24.77 0.54
N GLU A 174 -0.70 24.42 1.76
CA GLU A 174 0.20 24.32 2.92
C GLU A 174 0.46 22.85 3.29
N ALA A 175 -0.35 21.94 2.78
CA ALA A 175 -0.22 20.52 3.07
C ALA A 175 1.05 19.92 2.44
N THR A 176 1.69 19.04 3.18
CA THR A 176 2.80 18.20 2.67
C THR A 176 2.23 16.97 1.97
N PHE A 177 2.79 16.65 0.82
CA PHE A 177 2.43 15.46 0.05
C PHE A 177 3.66 14.60 -0.14
N GLU A 178 3.56 13.32 0.20
CA GLU A 178 4.66 12.37 0.10
C GLU A 178 4.17 11.05 -0.50
N THR A 179 5.10 10.33 -1.14
CA THR A 179 4.84 8.97 -1.64
C THR A 179 6.06 8.09 -1.39
N PRO A 180 5.88 6.87 -0.86
CA PRO A 180 6.99 5.96 -0.60
C PRO A 180 7.59 5.41 -1.89
N GLN A 181 8.91 5.12 -1.86
CA GLN A 181 9.64 4.63 -3.02
C GLN A 181 10.30 3.26 -2.81
N LEU A 182 10.41 2.77 -1.58
CA LEU A 182 11.08 1.52 -1.26
C LEU A 182 10.13 0.53 -0.59
N LYS A 183 10.36 -0.76 -0.81
CA LYS A 183 9.65 -1.86 -0.13
C LYS A 183 10.21 -2.12 1.26
N HIS A 184 11.51 -1.91 1.42
CA HIS A 184 12.27 -2.21 2.63
C HIS A 184 13.08 -1.00 3.05
N LEU A 185 13.15 -0.73 4.34
CA LEU A 185 13.95 0.35 4.92
C LEU A 185 15.27 -0.18 5.48
N ILE A 186 15.24 -1.38 6.06
CA ILE A 186 16.40 -2.02 6.64
C ILE A 186 16.44 -3.49 6.21
N GLU A 187 17.58 -3.90 5.67
CA GLU A 187 17.84 -5.30 5.33
C GLU A 187 19.11 -5.78 6.02
N ILE A 188 18.98 -6.74 6.93
CA ILE A 188 20.09 -7.45 7.55
C ILE A 188 20.11 -8.86 6.99
N VAL A 189 20.98 -9.10 6.03
CA VAL A 189 20.99 -10.32 5.23
C VAL A 189 22.35 -10.98 5.27
N GLY A 190 22.44 -12.15 5.92
CA GLY A 190 23.62 -13.00 5.96
C GLY A 190 23.59 -14.09 4.90
N LYS A 191 24.66 -14.87 4.88
CA LYS A 191 24.75 -16.12 4.10
C LYS A 191 24.58 -17.31 5.05
N GLU A 192 24.18 -18.46 4.52
CA GLU A 192 24.04 -19.69 5.33
C GLU A 192 25.33 -20.06 6.05
N SER A 193 26.47 -19.94 5.34
CA SER A 193 27.81 -20.20 5.91
C SER A 193 28.39 -19.04 6.71
N ALA A 194 27.78 -17.85 6.68
CA ALA A 194 28.25 -16.64 7.33
C ALA A 194 27.06 -15.73 7.71
N PRO A 195 26.30 -16.09 8.76
CA PRO A 195 25.20 -15.26 9.21
C PRO A 195 25.69 -13.92 9.74
N VAL A 196 24.88 -12.87 9.55
CA VAL A 196 25.11 -11.57 10.19
C VAL A 196 24.78 -11.69 11.67
N LYS A 197 25.67 -11.22 12.56
CA LYS A 197 25.52 -11.40 14.01
C LYS A 197 25.64 -10.08 14.77
N ASN A 198 24.95 -10.03 15.89
CA ASN A 198 25.11 -9.00 16.92
C ASN A 198 24.87 -7.57 16.39
N VAL A 199 23.78 -7.39 15.64
CA VAL A 199 23.32 -6.06 15.21
C VAL A 199 22.13 -5.64 16.08
N THR A 200 22.21 -4.45 16.63
CA THR A 200 21.13 -3.84 17.40
C THR A 200 20.67 -2.55 16.71
N ILE A 201 19.36 -2.40 16.54
CA ILE A 201 18.70 -1.18 16.07
C ILE A 201 17.79 -0.71 17.17
N GLU A 202 17.93 0.55 17.57
CA GLU A 202 17.27 1.08 18.77
C GLU A 202 16.73 2.50 18.55
N GLY A 203 15.49 2.76 18.98
CA GLY A 203 14.94 4.10 19.13
C GLY A 203 14.71 4.83 17.81
N ILE A 204 14.43 4.11 16.70
CA ILE A 204 14.24 4.70 15.37
C ILE A 204 12.77 4.56 14.95
N GLU A 205 12.20 5.62 14.42
CA GLU A 205 10.93 5.60 13.73
C GLU A 205 11.14 5.14 12.28
N LEU A 206 10.36 4.13 11.85
CA LEU A 206 10.44 3.51 10.53
C LEU A 206 9.08 3.67 9.83
N THR A 207 9.06 4.36 8.70
CA THR A 207 7.77 4.70 8.08
C THR A 207 7.84 4.76 6.56
N GLN A 208 6.67 4.68 5.92
CA GLN A 208 6.45 4.89 4.50
C GLN A 208 7.20 3.90 3.61
N THR A 209 6.66 2.70 3.45
CA THR A 209 7.08 1.76 2.40
C THR A 209 5.95 1.54 1.40
N VAL A 210 6.28 1.21 0.15
CA VAL A 210 5.29 0.86 -0.87
C VAL A 210 4.53 -0.42 -0.50
N ARG A 211 3.32 -0.57 -1.02
CA ARG A 211 2.47 -1.73 -0.77
C ARG A 211 3.05 -2.98 -1.42
N THR A 212 2.87 -4.13 -0.77
CA THR A 212 3.44 -5.40 -1.19
C THR A 212 2.39 -6.48 -1.46
N PHE A 213 1.10 -6.13 -1.44
CA PHE A 213 0.01 -7.10 -1.61
C PHE A 213 -0.04 -7.74 -3.01
N MET A 214 0.59 -7.12 -4.02
CA MET A 214 0.71 -7.68 -5.37
C MET A 214 2.08 -8.32 -5.65
N GLU A 215 2.94 -8.50 -4.63
CA GLU A 215 4.20 -9.21 -4.79
C GLU A 215 4.00 -10.72 -4.86
N ASP A 216 5.06 -11.44 -5.22
CA ASP A 216 5.05 -12.89 -5.22
C ASP A 216 4.92 -13.44 -3.80
N TYR A 217 3.94 -14.30 -3.61
CA TYR A 217 3.65 -14.97 -2.35
C TYR A 217 4.08 -16.43 -2.42
N GLU A 218 4.73 -16.89 -1.36
CA GLU A 218 5.14 -18.29 -1.24
C GLU A 218 4.03 -19.12 -0.60
N PRO A 219 3.53 -20.18 -1.28
CA PRO A 219 2.57 -21.10 -0.70
C PRO A 219 3.15 -21.84 0.50
N LEU A 220 2.42 -21.87 1.61
CA LEU A 220 2.80 -22.65 2.78
C LEU A 220 2.40 -24.12 2.61
N LEU A 221 3.23 -25.06 3.11
CA LEU A 221 3.12 -26.50 2.84
C LEU A 221 1.79 -27.13 3.23
N ARG A 222 1.10 -26.68 4.20
CA ARG A 222 -0.18 -27.25 4.67
C ARG A 222 -1.16 -26.16 5.11
N SER A 223 -1.09 -25.03 4.45
CA SER A 223 -1.89 -23.87 4.77
C SER A 223 -2.70 -23.44 3.58
N ASP A 224 -3.76 -22.74 3.86
CA ASP A 224 -4.58 -22.06 2.86
C ASP A 224 -3.94 -20.76 2.38
N TRP A 225 -2.94 -20.28 3.10
CA TRP A 225 -2.28 -18.99 2.86
C TRP A 225 -0.90 -19.14 2.22
N PRO A 226 -0.58 -18.31 1.26
CA PRO A 226 0.79 -17.94 0.95
C PRO A 226 1.27 -16.81 1.88
N ILE A 227 2.58 -16.62 1.92
CA ILE A 227 3.20 -15.49 2.63
C ILE A 227 4.09 -14.67 1.70
N TYR A 228 4.10 -13.36 1.90
CA TYR A 228 5.10 -12.49 1.33
C TYR A 228 6.34 -12.49 2.23
N ARG A 229 7.51 -12.89 1.67
CA ARG A 229 8.79 -12.93 2.39
C ARG A 229 9.50 -11.59 2.33
N GLY A 230 8.96 -10.60 2.99
CA GLY A 230 9.49 -9.25 3.07
C GLY A 230 8.78 -8.43 4.13
N GLY A 231 9.35 -7.29 4.45
CA GLY A 231 8.86 -6.34 5.43
C GLY A 231 9.62 -5.03 5.37
N ALA A 232 9.19 -4.01 6.08
CA ALA A 232 9.95 -2.76 6.20
C ALA A 232 11.34 -3.02 6.80
N VAL A 233 11.44 -4.00 7.72
CA VAL A 233 12.70 -4.52 8.25
C VAL A 233 12.80 -6.01 7.93
N ILE A 234 13.94 -6.43 7.38
CA ILE A 234 14.21 -7.82 7.04
C ILE A 234 15.40 -8.34 7.83
N PHE A 235 15.19 -9.48 8.51
CA PHE A 235 16.24 -10.29 9.11
C PHE A 235 16.30 -11.64 8.40
N ARG A 236 17.37 -11.89 7.67
CA ARG A 236 17.55 -13.15 6.96
C ARG A 236 18.93 -13.73 7.24
N ARG A 237 18.97 -14.98 7.73
CA ARG A 237 20.23 -15.64 8.15
C ARG A 237 21.04 -14.75 9.11
N THR A 238 20.39 -14.40 10.20
CA THR A 238 20.95 -13.54 11.25
C THR A 238 20.97 -14.27 12.58
N GLU A 239 21.89 -13.91 13.46
CA GLU A 239 22.00 -14.44 14.82
C GLU A 239 22.19 -13.28 15.82
N ASN A 240 21.46 -13.28 16.94
CA ASN A 240 21.55 -12.27 17.97
C ASN A 240 21.39 -10.85 17.44
N CYS A 241 20.49 -10.65 16.45
CA CYS A 241 20.12 -9.33 15.97
C CYS A 241 18.86 -8.86 16.69
N ILE A 242 18.82 -7.59 17.06
CA ILE A 242 17.80 -7.02 17.94
C ILE A 242 17.25 -5.75 17.30
N LEU A 243 15.94 -5.61 17.29
CA LEU A 243 15.22 -4.38 17.04
C LEU A 243 14.39 -4.07 18.28
N HIS A 244 14.63 -2.95 18.95
CA HIS A 244 13.88 -2.56 20.13
C HIS A 244 13.65 -1.06 20.22
N ASP A 245 12.61 -0.68 20.93
CA ASP A 245 12.19 0.72 21.11
C ASP A 245 12.00 1.48 19.79
N CYS A 246 11.64 0.75 18.72
CA CYS A 246 11.37 1.31 17.41
C CYS A 246 9.87 1.45 17.18
N TYR A 247 9.48 2.48 16.44
CA TYR A 247 8.09 2.69 16.03
C TYR A 247 7.93 2.48 14.52
N ILE A 248 7.18 1.42 14.13
CA ILE A 248 6.96 1.08 12.72
C ILE A 248 5.51 1.38 12.37
N HIS A 249 5.30 2.28 11.39
CA HIS A 249 3.95 2.67 10.97
C HIS A 249 3.91 3.13 9.51
N ASN A 250 2.71 3.26 8.94
CA ASN A 250 2.49 3.67 7.54
C ASN A 250 3.31 2.86 6.54
N VAL A 251 3.49 1.56 6.80
CA VAL A 251 4.20 0.64 5.91
C VAL A 251 3.20 -0.11 5.03
N GLY A 252 3.57 -0.37 3.80
CA GLY A 252 2.68 -0.95 2.79
C GLY A 252 2.53 -2.47 2.84
N GLY A 253 3.10 -3.13 3.86
CA GLY A 253 3.04 -4.57 4.06
C GLY A 253 3.45 -4.98 5.46
N ASN A 254 4.22 -6.08 5.58
CA ASN A 254 4.71 -6.51 6.88
C ASN A 254 5.64 -5.46 7.50
N GLY A 255 5.56 -5.24 8.79
CA GLY A 255 6.50 -4.39 9.52
C GLY A 255 7.89 -5.03 9.60
N ILE A 256 7.97 -6.30 9.99
CA ILE A 256 9.20 -7.07 10.18
C ILE A 256 9.03 -8.46 9.56
N PHE A 257 10.08 -8.94 8.93
CA PHE A 257 10.18 -10.29 8.40
C PHE A 257 11.52 -10.92 8.74
#